data_d105f7b291958f7458973b12062ec801
#
_entry.id   d105f7b291958f7458973b12062ec801
#
_cell.length_a   1.000
_cell.length_b   1.000
_cell.length_c   1.000
_cell.angle_alpha   90.00
_cell.angle_beta   90.00
_cell.angle_gamma   90.00
#
_symmetry.space_group_name_H-M   'P 1'
#
loop_
_entity.id
_entity.type
_entity.pdbx_description
1 polymer ?
#
loop_
_entity_poly.entity_id
_entity_poly.type
_entity_poly.pdbx_seq_one_letter_code
_entity_poly.pdbx_strand_id
1 'polypeptide(L)'
;MKNVIILHGTGETKESFWFPWLTRELEKKGYSVSIPVLPDTDHPDLKTWLPVALKEKYSPETILIGHSAGCPLQLSVLENLNVKIKKVILVAGYARQKGDMEPEKILQDKYDWQKIKKNAEEIILLNSDNDPWGCNDVEGKFIVDNLGTGKLIVLKGEGHMGSDTFKQPYKEFPLLLKLIV
;
A
#
# COMPACT_ATOMS: atom_id res chain seq x y z
N MET A 1 -6.88 3.44 20.10
CA MET A 1 -7.98 3.69 19.13
C MET A 1 -7.60 3.00 17.84
N LYS A 2 -8.49 2.20 17.27
CA LYS A 2 -8.21 1.52 15.99
C LYS A 2 -8.16 2.55 14.86
N ASN A 3 -7.08 2.61 14.13
CA ASN A 3 -6.94 3.53 13.00
C ASN A 3 -6.41 2.80 11.76
N VAL A 4 -6.84 3.30 10.61
CA VAL A 4 -6.37 2.87 9.29
C VAL A 4 -5.74 4.07 8.59
N ILE A 5 -4.56 3.87 8.05
CA ILE A 5 -3.86 4.86 7.22
C ILE A 5 -3.77 4.27 5.80
N ILE A 6 -4.21 5.04 4.80
CA ILE A 6 -4.15 4.63 3.39
C ILE A 6 -3.15 5.54 2.68
N LEU A 7 -2.11 4.96 2.12
CA LEU A 7 -1.12 5.64 1.27
C LEU A 7 -1.49 5.37 -0.18
N HIS A 8 -1.93 6.40 -0.88
CA HIS A 8 -2.40 6.31 -2.26
C HIS A 8 -1.24 6.21 -3.27
N GLY A 9 -1.55 5.85 -4.51
CA GLY A 9 -0.62 5.71 -5.62
C GLY A 9 -0.44 6.98 -6.45
N THR A 10 0.20 6.81 -7.62
CA THR A 10 0.46 7.86 -8.61
C THR A 10 -0.84 8.44 -9.15
N GLY A 11 -0.95 9.77 -9.19
CA GLY A 11 -2.12 10.49 -9.71
C GLY A 11 -3.39 10.33 -8.87
N GLU A 12 -3.30 9.68 -7.70
CA GLU A 12 -4.44 9.37 -6.86
C GLU A 12 -4.64 10.43 -5.77
N THR A 13 -5.86 10.45 -5.24
CA THR A 13 -6.28 11.28 -4.12
C THR A 13 -7.17 10.46 -3.17
N LYS A 14 -7.58 11.03 -2.05
CA LYS A 14 -8.54 10.40 -1.13
C LYS A 14 -9.89 10.04 -1.77
N GLU A 15 -10.21 10.63 -2.93
CA GLU A 15 -11.46 10.38 -3.67
C GLU A 15 -11.31 9.27 -4.73
N SER A 16 -10.12 8.67 -4.88
CA SER A 16 -9.84 7.67 -5.90
C SER A 16 -10.40 6.31 -5.53
N PHE A 17 -10.91 5.59 -6.54
CA PHE A 17 -11.28 4.19 -6.54
C PHE A 17 -12.12 3.75 -5.32
N TRP A 18 -11.63 2.76 -4.57
CA TRP A 18 -12.28 2.16 -3.39
C TRP A 18 -12.04 2.95 -2.09
N PHE A 19 -11.21 3.99 -2.09
CA PHE A 19 -10.85 4.72 -0.86
C PHE A 19 -12.07 5.33 -0.16
N PRO A 20 -12.98 6.07 -0.85
CA PRO A 20 -14.16 6.64 -0.19
C PRO A 20 -15.11 5.58 0.35
N TRP A 21 -15.28 4.48 -0.39
CA TRP A 21 -16.14 3.37 0.05
C TRP A 21 -15.54 2.69 1.29
N LEU A 22 -14.25 2.34 1.24
CA LEU A 22 -13.58 1.69 2.36
C LEU A 22 -13.57 2.57 3.60
N THR A 23 -13.34 3.87 3.46
CA THR A 23 -13.40 4.84 4.56
C THR A 23 -14.76 4.78 5.25
N ARG A 24 -15.86 4.92 4.51
CA ARG A 24 -17.21 4.85 5.07
C ARG A 24 -17.50 3.51 5.78
N GLU A 25 -17.08 2.40 5.20
CA GLU A 25 -17.33 1.09 5.79
C GLU A 25 -16.50 0.86 7.08
N LEU A 26 -15.29 1.38 7.14
CA LEU A 26 -14.43 1.30 8.32
C LEU A 26 -14.92 2.23 9.45
N GLU A 27 -15.36 3.45 9.12
CA GLU A 27 -15.93 4.38 10.09
C GLU A 27 -17.19 3.82 10.76
N LYS A 28 -18.07 3.16 10.00
CA LYS A 28 -19.23 2.43 10.56
C LYS A 28 -18.83 1.35 11.58
N LYS A 29 -17.59 0.84 11.49
CA LYS A 29 -17.02 -0.19 12.39
C LYS A 29 -16.14 0.41 13.50
N GLY A 30 -16.13 1.73 13.64
CA GLY A 30 -15.43 2.43 14.73
C GLY A 30 -13.92 2.64 14.48
N TYR A 31 -13.46 2.52 13.25
CA TYR A 31 -12.09 2.92 12.89
C TYR A 31 -12.03 4.41 12.57
N SER A 32 -10.94 5.07 12.91
CA SER A 32 -10.58 6.34 12.27
C SER A 32 -9.75 6.07 11.02
N VAL A 33 -10.04 6.76 9.93
CA VAL A 33 -9.33 6.57 8.67
C VAL A 33 -8.62 7.87 8.28
N SER A 34 -7.35 7.77 7.91
CA SER A 34 -6.54 8.87 7.38
C SER A 34 -6.01 8.52 6.00
N ILE A 35 -6.09 9.47 5.09
CA ILE A 35 -5.48 9.39 3.76
C ILE A 35 -4.69 10.69 3.58
N PRO A 36 -3.38 10.69 3.88
CA PRO A 36 -2.59 11.91 3.81
C PRO A 36 -2.53 12.45 2.38
N VAL A 37 -2.56 13.78 2.25
CA VAL A 37 -2.35 14.45 0.97
C VAL A 37 -0.87 14.45 0.66
N LEU A 38 -0.47 13.56 -0.26
CA LEU A 38 0.90 13.46 -0.73
C LEU A 38 1.15 14.50 -1.83
N PRO A 39 2.29 15.22 -1.81
CA PRO A 39 2.58 16.26 -2.79
C PRO A 39 2.91 15.69 -4.17
N ASP A 40 2.58 16.41 -5.24
CA ASP A 40 2.92 16.08 -6.62
C ASP A 40 2.64 14.61 -6.98
N THR A 41 1.35 14.27 -6.92
CA THR A 41 0.91 12.86 -7.02
C THR A 41 1.24 12.21 -8.35
N ASP A 42 1.42 12.99 -9.41
CA ASP A 42 1.81 12.48 -10.74
C ASP A 42 3.29 12.06 -10.80
N HIS A 43 4.12 12.56 -9.88
CA HIS A 43 5.55 12.28 -9.81
C HIS A 43 5.96 11.85 -8.39
N PRO A 44 5.58 10.63 -7.96
CA PRO A 44 5.91 10.12 -6.63
C PRO A 44 7.41 10.17 -6.35
N ASP A 45 7.79 10.85 -5.27
CA ASP A 45 9.19 10.94 -4.83
C ASP A 45 9.26 10.63 -3.33
N LEU A 46 10.09 9.66 -2.97
CA LEU A 46 10.26 9.23 -1.59
C LEU A 46 10.70 10.38 -0.68
N LYS A 47 11.52 11.30 -1.18
CA LYS A 47 12.03 12.44 -0.39
C LYS A 47 10.92 13.39 0.03
N THR A 48 9.86 13.51 -0.75
CA THR A 48 8.73 14.40 -0.46
C THR A 48 7.57 13.66 0.21
N TRP A 49 7.33 12.40 -0.14
CA TRP A 49 6.20 11.64 0.38
C TRP A 49 6.46 11.05 1.77
N LEU A 50 7.66 10.52 2.02
CA LEU A 50 7.98 9.88 3.31
C LEU A 50 7.84 10.81 4.50
N PRO A 51 8.32 12.09 4.47
CA PRO A 51 8.11 13.01 5.59
C PRO A 51 6.64 13.30 5.89
N VAL A 52 5.76 13.27 4.88
CA VAL A 52 4.32 13.46 5.06
C VAL A 52 3.71 12.22 5.71
N ALA A 53 3.99 11.04 5.17
CA ALA A 53 3.50 9.78 5.73
C ALA A 53 3.94 9.57 7.18
N LEU A 54 5.17 9.94 7.55
CA LEU A 54 5.68 9.80 8.91
C LEU A 54 5.03 10.75 9.93
N LYS A 55 4.28 11.78 9.51
CA LYS A 55 3.50 12.64 10.42
C LYS A 55 2.22 11.98 10.91
N GLU A 56 1.78 10.90 10.29
CA GLU A 56 0.60 10.15 10.72
C GLU A 56 0.81 9.52 12.11
N LYS A 57 -0.30 9.22 12.80
CA LYS A 57 -0.25 8.64 14.14
C LYS A 57 -0.19 7.12 14.06
N TYR A 58 0.97 6.55 14.30
CA TYR A 58 1.18 5.11 14.37
C TYR A 58 1.09 4.58 15.79
N SER A 59 0.42 3.45 15.96
CA SER A 59 0.22 2.75 17.24
C SER A 59 0.19 1.23 17.01
N PRO A 60 0.24 0.41 18.07
CA PRO A 60 0.07 -1.04 17.92
C PRO A 60 -1.29 -1.47 17.31
N GLU A 61 -2.29 -0.60 17.30
CA GLU A 61 -3.61 -0.86 16.69
C GLU A 61 -3.72 -0.36 15.24
N THR A 62 -2.66 0.26 14.70
CA THR A 62 -2.67 0.82 13.34
C THR A 62 -2.68 -0.27 12.27
N ILE A 63 -3.52 -0.08 11.28
CA ILE A 63 -3.50 -0.82 10.01
C ILE A 63 -3.04 0.14 8.92
N LEU A 64 -1.97 -0.22 8.22
CA LEU A 64 -1.39 0.58 7.15
C LEU A 64 -1.65 -0.09 5.80
N ILE A 65 -2.27 0.64 4.88
CA ILE A 65 -2.61 0.16 3.55
C ILE A 65 -1.88 1.01 2.52
N GLY A 66 -1.21 0.38 1.57
CA GLY A 66 -0.64 1.05 0.40
C GLY A 66 -1.32 0.58 -0.87
N HIS A 67 -1.50 1.49 -1.83
CA HIS A 67 -1.90 1.15 -3.19
C HIS A 67 -0.84 1.62 -4.17
N SER A 68 -0.44 0.73 -5.09
CA SER A 68 0.51 1.08 -6.17
C SER A 68 1.79 1.75 -5.62
N ALA A 69 2.14 2.98 -6.03
CA ALA A 69 3.28 3.75 -5.51
C ALA A 69 3.22 4.00 -3.99
N GLY A 70 2.05 3.89 -3.37
CA GLY A 70 1.91 3.89 -1.91
C GLY A 70 2.53 2.67 -1.22
N CYS A 71 2.78 1.56 -1.95
CA CYS A 71 3.40 0.36 -1.37
C CYS A 71 4.90 0.52 -1.11
N PRO A 72 5.76 0.98 -2.04
CA PRO A 72 7.16 1.30 -1.71
C PRO A 72 7.28 2.38 -0.64
N LEU A 73 6.39 3.39 -0.64
CA LEU A 73 6.32 4.36 0.46
C LEU A 73 6.02 3.68 1.79
N GLN A 74 5.04 2.77 1.83
CA GLN A 74 4.66 2.00 3.02
C GLN A 74 5.82 1.17 3.58
N LEU A 75 6.60 0.52 2.72
CA LEU A 75 7.79 -0.22 3.13
C LEU A 75 8.82 0.73 3.78
N SER A 76 9.03 1.90 3.18
CA SER A 76 9.93 2.94 3.72
C SER A 76 9.42 3.52 5.04
N VAL A 77 8.11 3.68 5.21
CA VAL A 77 7.50 4.06 6.50
C VAL A 77 7.83 3.01 7.56
N LEU A 78 7.62 1.73 7.27
CA LEU A 78 7.90 0.64 8.22
C LEU A 78 9.36 0.62 8.68
N GLU A 79 10.31 0.93 7.81
CA GLU A 79 11.71 1.05 8.20
C GLU A 79 11.97 2.18 9.21
N ASN A 80 11.13 3.21 9.22
CA ASN A 80 11.30 4.40 10.06
C ASN A 80 10.44 4.40 11.33
N LEU A 81 9.54 3.41 11.48
CA LEU A 81 8.72 3.32 12.70
C LEU A 81 9.53 2.83 13.90
N ASN A 82 9.17 3.38 15.08
CA ASN A 82 9.63 2.91 16.38
C ASN A 82 8.56 2.12 17.14
N VAL A 83 7.46 1.77 16.46
CA VAL A 83 6.34 1.01 16.99
C VAL A 83 6.00 -0.11 16.02
N LYS A 84 5.70 -1.29 16.56
CA LYS A 84 5.19 -2.41 15.77
C LYS A 84 3.68 -2.21 15.58
N ILE A 85 3.25 -2.09 14.32
CA ILE A 85 1.84 -1.89 13.97
C ILE A 85 1.13 -3.23 13.74
N LYS A 86 -0.19 -3.22 13.84
CA LYS A 86 -1.03 -4.42 13.82
C LYS A 86 -1.03 -5.14 12.48
N LYS A 87 -1.21 -4.40 11.41
CA LYS A 87 -1.37 -5.00 10.07
C LYS A 87 -0.89 -4.07 8.98
N VAL A 88 -0.30 -4.66 7.96
CA VAL A 88 0.15 -4.01 6.74
C VAL A 88 -0.48 -4.71 5.56
N ILE A 89 -1.13 -3.97 4.66
CA ILE A 89 -1.73 -4.51 3.45
C ILE A 89 -1.17 -3.75 2.25
N LEU A 90 -0.54 -4.46 1.33
CA LEU A 90 -0.04 -3.92 0.08
C LEU A 90 -1.00 -4.33 -1.04
N VAL A 91 -1.59 -3.36 -1.72
CA VAL A 91 -2.50 -3.57 -2.86
C VAL A 91 -1.79 -3.15 -4.13
N ALA A 92 -1.69 -4.03 -5.12
CA ALA A 92 -0.87 -3.86 -6.31
C ALA A 92 0.57 -3.46 -5.92
N GLY A 93 1.14 -4.20 -4.95
CA GLY A 93 2.41 -3.88 -4.33
C GLY A 93 3.61 -4.25 -5.18
N TYR A 94 4.66 -3.42 -5.14
CA TYR A 94 5.98 -3.66 -5.72
C TYR A 94 7.05 -2.98 -4.86
N ALA A 95 8.32 -3.38 -5.04
CA ALA A 95 9.44 -2.86 -4.25
C ALA A 95 10.73 -2.75 -5.07
N ARG A 96 10.63 -2.82 -6.38
CA ARG A 96 11.78 -2.70 -7.29
C ARG A 96 11.35 -2.11 -8.62
N GLN A 97 12.31 -1.65 -9.40
CA GLN A 97 12.09 -1.19 -10.76
C GLN A 97 11.45 -2.32 -11.60
N LYS A 98 10.42 -1.98 -12.36
CA LYS A 98 9.67 -2.89 -13.23
C LYS A 98 10.04 -2.67 -14.69
N GLY A 99 10.57 -3.70 -15.35
CA GLY A 99 10.93 -3.62 -16.78
C GLY A 99 11.84 -2.46 -17.12
N ASP A 100 11.71 -1.94 -18.35
CA ASP A 100 12.52 -0.84 -18.89
C ASP A 100 11.86 0.54 -18.67
N MET A 101 11.05 0.68 -17.62
CA MET A 101 10.44 1.97 -17.26
C MET A 101 11.49 2.95 -16.74
N GLU A 102 11.22 4.26 -16.85
CA GLU A 102 12.04 5.29 -16.21
C GLU A 102 12.18 5.03 -14.71
N PRO A 103 13.36 5.31 -14.12
CA PRO A 103 13.60 5.07 -12.70
C PRO A 103 12.58 5.77 -11.80
N GLU A 104 11.91 5.00 -10.98
CA GLU A 104 10.88 5.50 -10.06
C GLU A 104 11.52 6.04 -8.77
N LYS A 105 11.41 7.36 -8.54
CA LYS A 105 11.99 8.05 -7.37
C LYS A 105 11.35 7.64 -6.03
N ILE A 106 10.23 6.95 -6.08
CA ILE A 106 9.56 6.40 -4.88
C ILE A 106 10.25 5.14 -4.36
N LEU A 107 11.05 4.48 -5.17
CA LEU A 107 11.78 3.28 -4.79
C LEU A 107 13.06 3.61 -4.03
N GLN A 108 13.42 2.74 -3.10
CA GLN A 108 14.75 2.69 -2.51
C GLN A 108 15.65 1.73 -3.31
N ASP A 109 16.95 2.01 -3.35
CA ASP A 109 17.93 1.08 -3.91
C ASP A 109 17.98 -0.23 -3.13
N LYS A 110 17.73 -0.15 -1.82
CA LYS A 110 17.76 -1.29 -0.90
C LYS A 110 16.82 -1.07 0.28
N TYR A 111 16.00 -2.07 0.59
CA TYR A 111 15.12 -2.11 1.77
C TYR A 111 15.76 -2.91 2.91
N ASP A 112 15.59 -2.46 4.14
CA ASP A 112 15.87 -3.25 5.33
C ASP A 112 14.67 -4.16 5.68
N TRP A 113 14.61 -5.30 4.99
CA TRP A 113 13.53 -6.26 5.14
C TRP A 113 13.35 -6.78 6.56
N GLN A 114 14.43 -6.86 7.36
CA GLN A 114 14.36 -7.29 8.75
C GLN A 114 13.67 -6.25 9.62
N LYS A 115 13.95 -4.97 9.38
CA LYS A 115 13.33 -3.87 10.09
C LYS A 115 11.86 -3.71 9.71
N ILE A 116 11.52 -3.85 8.42
CA ILE A 116 10.15 -3.87 7.91
C ILE A 116 9.35 -4.98 8.59
N LYS A 117 9.85 -6.21 8.55
CA LYS A 117 9.24 -7.37 9.20
C LYS A 117 9.02 -7.18 10.69
N LYS A 118 10.00 -6.62 11.40
CA LYS A 118 9.93 -6.37 12.84
C LYS A 118 8.81 -5.41 13.22
N ASN A 119 8.52 -4.44 12.36
CA ASN A 119 7.58 -3.34 12.63
C ASN A 119 6.14 -3.62 12.20
N ALA A 120 5.81 -4.86 11.79
CA ALA A 120 4.45 -5.29 11.51
C ALA A 120 4.14 -6.64 12.17
N GLU A 121 2.92 -6.81 12.71
CA GLU A 121 2.48 -8.12 13.22
C GLU A 121 2.06 -9.04 12.08
N GLU A 122 1.31 -8.51 11.13
CA GLU A 122 0.84 -9.23 9.95
C GLU A 122 1.09 -8.40 8.70
N ILE A 123 1.58 -9.06 7.65
CA ILE A 123 1.79 -8.45 6.33
C ILE A 123 1.01 -9.27 5.30
N ILE A 124 0.14 -8.60 4.55
CA ILE A 124 -0.69 -9.19 3.49
C ILE A 124 -0.44 -8.43 2.19
N LEU A 125 -0.26 -9.15 1.12
CA LEU A 125 -0.12 -8.61 -0.22
C LEU A 125 -1.32 -9.05 -1.06
N LEU A 126 -1.93 -8.11 -1.76
CA LEU A 126 -2.99 -8.33 -2.75
C LEU A 126 -2.44 -7.90 -4.10
N ASN A 127 -2.06 -8.85 -4.94
CA ASN A 127 -1.61 -8.59 -6.31
C ASN A 127 -2.49 -9.35 -7.29
N SER A 128 -2.65 -8.83 -8.49
CA SER A 128 -3.35 -9.53 -9.56
C SER A 128 -2.37 -10.19 -10.53
N ASP A 129 -2.79 -11.26 -11.18
CA ASP A 129 -1.98 -11.96 -12.18
C ASP A 129 -1.88 -11.21 -13.52
N ASN A 130 -2.71 -10.18 -13.72
CA ASN A 130 -2.81 -9.42 -14.98
C ASN A 130 -2.71 -7.90 -14.79
N ASP A 131 -1.99 -7.45 -13.78
CA ASP A 131 -1.80 -6.02 -13.53
C ASP A 131 -1.09 -5.33 -14.72
N PRO A 132 -1.73 -4.35 -15.37
CA PRO A 132 -1.19 -3.73 -16.59
C PRO A 132 0.02 -2.79 -16.33
N TRP A 133 0.21 -2.36 -15.06
CA TRP A 133 1.37 -1.58 -14.63
C TRP A 133 2.54 -2.47 -14.16
N GLY A 134 2.38 -3.79 -14.27
CA GLY A 134 3.40 -4.75 -13.83
C GLY A 134 3.49 -4.94 -12.32
N CYS A 135 2.57 -4.37 -11.53
CA CYS A 135 2.48 -4.60 -10.08
C CYS A 135 1.75 -5.93 -9.79
N ASN A 136 2.17 -6.99 -10.46
CA ASN A 136 1.49 -8.27 -10.48
C ASN A 136 1.96 -9.22 -9.35
N ASP A 137 1.54 -10.46 -9.41
CA ASP A 137 1.88 -11.52 -8.45
C ASP A 137 3.39 -11.79 -8.35
N VAL A 138 4.16 -11.57 -9.43
CA VAL A 138 5.62 -11.71 -9.42
C VAL A 138 6.26 -10.68 -8.47
N GLU A 139 5.75 -9.44 -8.47
CA GLU A 139 6.23 -8.41 -7.54
C GLU A 139 5.77 -8.67 -6.10
N GLY A 140 4.55 -9.15 -5.92
CA GLY A 140 4.08 -9.61 -4.61
C GLY A 140 4.95 -10.74 -4.05
N LYS A 141 5.27 -11.73 -4.88
CA LYS A 141 6.17 -12.83 -4.52
C LYS A 141 7.58 -12.33 -4.16
N PHE A 142 8.13 -11.40 -4.94
CA PHE A 142 9.43 -10.79 -4.64
C PHE A 142 9.48 -10.19 -3.23
N ILE A 143 8.43 -9.44 -2.84
CA ILE A 143 8.36 -8.85 -1.50
C ILE A 143 8.29 -9.92 -0.41
N VAL A 144 7.43 -10.94 -0.56
CA VAL A 144 7.28 -12.03 0.44
C VAL A 144 8.56 -12.82 0.58
N ASP A 145 9.25 -13.14 -0.50
CA ASP A 145 10.52 -13.88 -0.49
C ASP A 145 11.61 -13.10 0.28
N ASN A 146 11.70 -11.78 0.08
CA ASN A 146 12.66 -10.95 0.79
C ASN A 146 12.32 -10.75 2.27
N LEU A 147 11.04 -10.62 2.61
CA LEU A 147 10.58 -10.56 4.00
C LEU A 147 10.80 -11.91 4.74
N GLY A 148 10.79 -13.03 4.02
CA GLY A 148 10.77 -14.38 4.59
C GLY A 148 9.52 -14.66 5.43
N THR A 149 8.44 -13.88 5.22
CA THR A 149 7.14 -13.98 5.89
C THR A 149 6.08 -13.19 5.11
N GLY A 150 4.82 -13.27 5.53
CA GLY A 150 3.70 -12.57 4.91
C GLY A 150 2.81 -13.53 4.12
N LYS A 151 1.65 -13.01 3.71
CA LYS A 151 0.66 -13.75 2.92
C LYS A 151 0.47 -13.05 1.59
N LEU A 152 0.72 -13.75 0.48
CA LEU A 152 0.38 -13.27 -0.85
C LEU A 152 -0.97 -13.87 -1.27
N ILE A 153 -1.91 -13.00 -1.61
CA ILE A 153 -3.20 -13.36 -2.20
C ILE A 153 -3.17 -12.88 -3.65
N VAL A 154 -3.19 -13.82 -4.59
CA VAL A 154 -3.22 -13.51 -6.02
C VAL A 154 -4.68 -13.46 -6.47
N LEU A 155 -5.10 -12.30 -6.96
CA LEU A 155 -6.43 -12.07 -7.50
C LEU A 155 -6.39 -12.29 -9.02
N LYS A 156 -7.23 -13.19 -9.50
CA LYS A 156 -7.23 -13.54 -10.91
C LYS A 156 -8.04 -12.54 -11.74
N GLY A 157 -7.35 -11.86 -12.66
CA GLY A 157 -8.01 -10.97 -13.60
C GLY A 157 -8.45 -9.61 -13.06
N GLU A 158 -8.01 -9.22 -11.83
CA GLU A 158 -8.46 -7.99 -11.16
C GLU A 158 -7.64 -6.74 -11.53
N GLY A 159 -6.66 -6.90 -12.43
CA GLY A 159 -5.85 -5.77 -12.92
C GLY A 159 -5.12 -5.03 -11.83
N HIS A 160 -5.12 -3.70 -11.87
CA HIS A 160 -4.45 -2.84 -10.88
C HIS A 160 -5.31 -2.55 -9.64
N MET A 161 -6.54 -3.09 -9.57
CA MET A 161 -7.50 -2.82 -8.48
C MET A 161 -7.79 -1.33 -8.27
N GLY A 162 -7.79 -0.58 -9.37
CA GLY A 162 -8.01 0.86 -9.47
C GLY A 162 -7.02 1.50 -10.44
N SER A 163 -7.53 2.01 -11.58
CA SER A 163 -6.72 2.74 -12.57
C SER A 163 -7.62 3.49 -13.53
N ASP A 164 -7.44 4.80 -13.64
CA ASP A 164 -8.16 5.62 -14.63
C ASP A 164 -7.64 5.34 -16.05
N THR A 165 -6.33 5.20 -16.20
CA THR A 165 -5.68 4.90 -17.48
C THR A 165 -6.22 3.62 -18.12
N PHE A 166 -6.42 2.58 -17.32
CA PHE A 166 -6.96 1.29 -17.80
C PHE A 166 -8.46 1.13 -17.57
N LYS A 167 -9.17 2.23 -17.25
CA LYS A 167 -10.62 2.25 -17.06
C LYS A 167 -11.11 1.21 -16.04
N GLN A 168 -10.38 1.08 -14.94
CA GLN A 168 -10.71 0.23 -13.80
C GLN A 168 -11.22 1.08 -12.64
N PRO A 169 -12.52 1.38 -12.56
CA PRO A 169 -13.05 2.27 -11.53
C PRO A 169 -12.95 1.71 -10.12
N TYR A 170 -13.05 0.40 -9.94
CA TYR A 170 -12.87 -0.37 -8.70
C TYR A 170 -13.42 0.36 -7.45
N LYS A 171 -14.72 0.74 -7.50
CA LYS A 171 -15.34 1.65 -6.50
C LYS A 171 -15.57 1.02 -5.13
N GLU A 172 -15.49 -0.30 -5.02
CA GLU A 172 -15.66 -1.07 -3.80
C GLU A 172 -14.60 -2.18 -3.73
N PHE A 173 -14.17 -2.56 -2.54
CA PHE A 173 -13.22 -3.64 -2.34
C PHE A 173 -13.60 -4.52 -1.11
N PRO A 174 -14.64 -5.35 -1.23
CA PRO A 174 -15.15 -6.14 -0.10
C PRO A 174 -14.14 -7.11 0.51
N LEU A 175 -13.24 -7.68 -0.31
CA LEU A 175 -12.17 -8.54 0.19
C LEU A 175 -11.21 -7.77 1.11
N LEU A 176 -10.80 -6.58 0.69
CA LEU A 176 -9.92 -5.73 1.49
C LEU A 176 -10.56 -5.39 2.83
N LEU A 177 -11.85 -5.02 2.84
CA LEU A 177 -12.58 -4.79 4.09
C LEU A 177 -12.56 -6.01 5.01
N LYS A 178 -12.79 -7.22 4.49
CA LYS A 178 -12.75 -8.49 5.28
C LYS A 178 -11.38 -8.79 5.86
N LEU A 179 -10.29 -8.34 5.23
CA LEU A 179 -8.93 -8.54 5.74
C LEU A 179 -8.57 -7.56 6.87
N ILE A 180 -9.32 -6.47 6.99
CA ILE A 180 -9.11 -5.42 8.00
C ILE A 180 -9.87 -5.73 9.30
N VAL A 181 -11.11 -6.20 9.19
CA VAL A 181 -12.07 -6.34 10.30
C VAL A 181 -12.12 -7.74 10.91
#